data_5760b3faf16781cadc2d64974d18781c
#
_entry.id   5760b3faf16781cadc2d64974d18781c
#
_cell.length_a   1.000
_cell.length_b   1.000
_cell.length_c   1.000
_cell.angle_alpha   90.00
_cell.angle_beta   90.00
_cell.angle_gamma   90.00
#
_symmetry.space_group_name_H-M   'P 1'
#
loop_
_entity.id
_entity.type
_entity.pdbx_description
1 polymer ?
#
loop_
_entity_poly.entity_id
_entity_poly.type
_entity_poly.pdbx_seq_one_letter_code
_entity_poly.pdbx_strand_id
1 'polypeptide(L)'
;LEPIYLDHAATTPLHPTVIQAMTENMQTTFGNPSSIHQFGRKAHGLLEEVRQTIAESLQAKPHEIIFNSGGTEGDNTAILAVAXXXXRKTYYYYGN
;
A
#
# COMPACT_ATOMS: atom_id res chain seq x y z
N LEU A 1 -12.32 -3.00 -37.35
CA LEU A 1 -11.00 -3.05 -36.66
C LEU A 1 -11.18 -2.85 -35.16
N GLU A 2 -10.54 -3.68 -34.39
CA GLU A 2 -10.55 -3.51 -32.94
C GLU A 2 -9.60 -2.36 -32.57
N PRO A 3 -10.00 -1.49 -31.63
CA PRO A 3 -9.10 -0.42 -31.21
C PRO A 3 -7.88 -0.96 -30.47
N ILE A 4 -6.77 -0.27 -30.64
CA ILE A 4 -5.52 -0.64 -29.97
C ILE A 4 -5.27 0.38 -28.85
N TYR A 5 -5.13 -0.12 -27.62
CA TYR A 5 -4.87 0.74 -26.47
C TYR A 5 -3.36 0.95 -26.31
N LEU A 6 -2.92 2.19 -26.34
CA LEU A 6 -1.50 2.55 -26.27
C LEU A 6 -1.17 3.50 -25.11
N ASP A 7 -2.04 3.59 -24.11
CA ASP A 7 -1.87 4.55 -23.00
C ASP A 7 -1.59 3.82 -21.68
N HIS A 8 -0.76 2.78 -21.73
CA HIS A 8 -0.45 1.98 -20.53
C HIS A 8 0.32 2.78 -19.46
N ALA A 9 0.93 3.90 -19.81
CA ALA A 9 1.55 4.78 -18.82
C ALA A 9 0.51 5.42 -17.89
N ALA A 10 -0.71 5.65 -18.39
CA ALA A 10 -1.79 6.21 -17.57
C ALA A 10 -2.47 5.13 -16.73
N THR A 11 -2.83 4.01 -17.37
CA THR A 11 -3.49 2.90 -16.68
C THR A 11 -3.38 1.64 -17.53
N THR A 12 -3.55 0.49 -16.91
CA THR A 12 -3.51 -0.80 -17.61
C THR A 12 -4.71 -1.64 -17.20
N PRO A 13 -5.15 -2.56 -18.09
CA PRO A 13 -6.15 -3.55 -17.67
C PRO A 13 -5.59 -4.41 -16.55
N LEU A 14 -6.46 -4.84 -15.64
CA LEU A 14 -6.05 -5.77 -14.59
C LEU A 14 -5.85 -7.17 -15.18
N HIS A 15 -4.83 -7.85 -14.71
CA HIS A 15 -4.62 -9.24 -15.08
C HIS A 15 -5.80 -10.08 -14.59
N PRO A 16 -6.25 -11.09 -15.37
CA PRO A 16 -7.42 -11.88 -14.97
C PRO A 16 -7.31 -12.51 -13.58
N THR A 17 -6.14 -12.98 -13.17
CA THR A 17 -5.97 -13.56 -11.83
C THR A 17 -6.11 -12.50 -10.73
N VAL A 18 -5.76 -11.25 -11.03
CA VAL A 18 -5.95 -10.13 -10.07
C VAL A 18 -7.44 -9.83 -9.92
N ILE A 19 -8.18 -9.79 -11.05
CA ILE A 19 -9.64 -9.56 -11.00
C ILE A 19 -10.30 -10.65 -10.14
N GLN A 20 -9.91 -11.91 -10.36
CA GLN A 20 -10.46 -13.03 -9.61
C GLN A 20 -10.19 -12.90 -8.11
N ALA A 21 -8.94 -12.62 -7.75
CA ALA A 21 -8.54 -12.48 -6.35
C ALA A 21 -9.27 -11.32 -5.67
N MET A 22 -9.40 -10.18 -6.37
CA MET A 22 -10.12 -9.03 -5.83
C MET A 22 -11.60 -9.35 -5.61
N THR A 23 -12.24 -10.00 -6.60
CA THR A 23 -13.65 -10.37 -6.50
C THR A 23 -13.87 -11.29 -5.31
N GLU A 24 -13.03 -12.32 -5.19
CA GLU A 24 -13.13 -13.27 -4.09
C GLU A 24 -12.97 -12.59 -2.73
N ASN A 25 -11.98 -11.72 -2.61
CA ASN A 25 -11.73 -11.03 -1.36
C ASN A 25 -12.84 -10.02 -1.01
N MET A 26 -13.41 -9.34 -2.00
CA MET A 26 -14.54 -8.46 -1.76
C MET A 26 -15.76 -9.21 -1.22
N GLN A 27 -15.93 -10.46 -1.62
CA GLN A 27 -17.04 -11.28 -1.15
C GLN A 27 -16.79 -11.94 0.20
N THR A 28 -15.55 -12.30 0.51
CA THR A 28 -15.25 -13.16 1.66
C THR A 28 -14.47 -12.47 2.78
N THR A 29 -13.76 -11.37 2.48
CA THR A 29 -12.87 -10.73 3.45
C THR A 29 -13.15 -9.23 3.51
N PHE A 30 -14.41 -8.90 3.81
CA PHE A 30 -14.90 -7.51 3.79
C PHE A 30 -14.79 -6.80 5.13
N GLY A 31 -14.24 -7.45 6.14
CA GLY A 31 -14.12 -6.85 7.48
C GLY A 31 -13.11 -5.71 7.52
N ASN A 32 -13.32 -4.79 8.47
CA ASN A 32 -12.38 -3.72 8.73
C ASN A 32 -11.17 -4.30 9.47
N PRO A 33 -9.95 -4.19 8.93
CA PRO A 33 -8.76 -4.75 9.59
C PRO A 33 -8.50 -4.19 11.00
N SER A 34 -9.08 -3.04 11.34
CA SER A 34 -8.93 -2.45 12.67
C SER A 34 -9.92 -3.01 13.69
N SER A 35 -10.91 -3.79 13.25
CA SER A 35 -11.93 -4.35 14.14
C SER A 35 -11.39 -5.58 14.87
N ILE A 36 -11.79 -5.72 16.16
CA ILE A 36 -11.26 -6.79 17.01
C ILE A 36 -12.01 -8.12 16.85
N HIS A 37 -13.16 -8.12 16.18
CA HIS A 37 -13.93 -9.36 15.96
C HIS A 37 -13.32 -10.19 14.82
N GLN A 38 -13.85 -11.41 14.64
CA GLN A 38 -13.23 -12.38 13.71
C GLN A 38 -13.16 -11.87 12.27
N PHE A 39 -14.13 -11.08 11.80
CA PHE A 39 -14.08 -10.55 10.43
C PHE A 39 -12.95 -9.54 10.26
N GLY A 40 -12.72 -8.71 11.29
CA GLY A 40 -11.60 -7.77 11.29
C GLY A 40 -10.27 -8.48 11.36
N ARG A 41 -10.16 -9.51 12.23
CA ARG A 41 -8.92 -10.29 12.34
C ARG A 41 -8.56 -10.99 11.03
N LYS A 42 -9.59 -11.53 10.32
CA LYS A 42 -9.37 -12.16 9.02
C LYS A 42 -8.82 -11.16 8.01
N ALA A 43 -9.43 -9.97 7.94
CA ALA A 43 -8.98 -8.92 7.01
C ALA A 43 -7.57 -8.45 7.38
N HIS A 44 -7.29 -8.28 8.68
CA HIS A 44 -5.95 -7.87 9.14
C HIS A 44 -4.90 -8.92 8.77
N GLY A 45 -5.20 -10.20 8.98
CA GLY A 45 -4.29 -11.28 8.64
C GLY A 45 -3.93 -11.29 7.17
N LEU A 46 -4.94 -11.13 6.30
CA LEU A 46 -4.69 -11.06 4.85
C LEU A 46 -3.83 -9.86 4.49
N LEU A 47 -4.11 -8.70 5.11
CA LEU A 47 -3.35 -7.48 4.84
C LEU A 47 -1.87 -7.67 5.21
N GLU A 48 -1.61 -8.31 6.36
CA GLU A 48 -0.23 -8.54 6.79
C GLU A 48 0.48 -9.60 5.93
N GLU A 49 -0.24 -10.61 5.47
CA GLU A 49 0.30 -11.59 4.54
C GLU A 49 0.73 -10.94 3.22
N VAL A 50 -0.12 -10.05 2.69
CA VAL A 50 0.20 -9.30 1.47
C VAL A 50 1.40 -8.37 1.71
N ARG A 51 1.43 -7.69 2.87
CA ARG A 51 2.56 -6.83 3.25
C ARG A 51 3.86 -7.60 3.25
N GLN A 52 3.85 -8.80 3.84
CA GLN A 52 5.02 -9.67 3.89
C GLN A 52 5.47 -10.06 2.48
N THR A 53 4.53 -10.47 1.62
CA THR A 53 4.83 -10.88 0.24
C THR A 53 5.49 -9.74 -0.55
N ILE A 54 4.94 -8.52 -0.42
CA ILE A 54 5.50 -7.35 -1.10
C ILE A 54 6.91 -7.06 -0.57
N ALA A 55 7.08 -7.07 0.74
CA ALA A 55 8.38 -6.81 1.36
C ALA A 55 9.44 -7.80 0.85
N GLU A 56 9.09 -9.09 0.81
CA GLU A 56 10.01 -10.12 0.32
C GLU A 56 10.41 -9.86 -1.13
N SER A 57 9.44 -9.48 -1.98
CA SER A 57 9.73 -9.23 -3.39
C SER A 57 10.65 -8.02 -3.59
N LEU A 58 10.65 -7.08 -2.64
CA LEU A 58 11.47 -5.88 -2.69
C LEU A 58 12.74 -5.99 -1.83
N GLN A 59 12.96 -7.14 -1.19
CA GLN A 59 14.06 -7.37 -0.24
C GLN A 59 14.04 -6.32 0.89
N ALA A 60 12.81 -5.97 1.31
CA ALA A 60 12.56 -4.99 2.38
C ALA A 60 11.96 -5.70 3.60
N LYS A 61 11.85 -5.00 4.69
CA LYS A 61 11.17 -5.50 5.90
C LYS A 61 9.68 -5.12 5.85
N PRO A 62 8.78 -5.95 6.41
CA PRO A 62 7.35 -5.63 6.34
C PRO A 62 6.99 -4.24 6.87
N HIS A 63 7.64 -3.78 7.93
CA HIS A 63 7.34 -2.45 8.49
C HIS A 63 7.78 -1.29 7.58
N GLU A 64 8.55 -1.59 6.53
CA GLU A 64 8.94 -0.57 5.54
C GLU A 64 7.91 -0.43 4.41
N ILE A 65 6.88 -1.30 4.38
CA ILE A 65 5.82 -1.25 3.38
C ILE A 65 4.65 -0.46 3.94
N ILE A 66 4.27 0.61 3.27
CA ILE A 66 3.16 1.48 3.69
C ILE A 66 2.13 1.50 2.57
N PHE A 67 0.92 1.00 2.86
CA PHE A 67 -0.20 1.07 1.92
C PHE A 67 -0.78 2.49 1.93
N ASN A 68 -1.10 3.00 0.75
CA ASN A 68 -1.69 4.33 0.61
C ASN A 68 -2.76 4.29 -0.49
N SER A 69 -3.43 5.42 -0.72
CA SER A 69 -4.54 5.50 -1.66
C SER A 69 -4.09 5.75 -3.10
N GLY A 70 -2.82 6.03 -3.33
CA GLY A 70 -2.33 6.30 -4.68
C GLY A 70 -1.03 7.10 -4.66
N GLY A 71 -0.52 7.40 -5.85
CA GLY A 71 0.76 8.08 -6.01
C GLY A 71 0.83 9.43 -5.31
N THR A 72 -0.24 10.22 -5.37
CA THR A 72 -0.26 11.55 -4.73
C THR A 72 -0.03 11.43 -3.23
N GLU A 73 -0.75 10.52 -2.56
CA GLU A 73 -0.54 10.30 -1.11
C GLU A 73 0.86 9.76 -0.84
N GLY A 74 1.34 8.83 -1.67
CA GLY A 74 2.67 8.25 -1.53
C GLY A 74 3.76 9.31 -1.62
N ASP A 75 3.69 10.17 -2.63
CA ASP A 75 4.66 11.25 -2.83
C ASP A 75 4.64 12.23 -1.66
N ASN A 76 3.45 12.65 -1.23
CA ASN A 76 3.33 13.57 -0.10
C ASN A 76 3.86 12.93 1.19
N THR A 77 3.55 11.65 1.43
CA THR A 77 4.04 10.93 2.61
C THR A 77 5.57 10.88 2.61
N ALA A 78 6.17 10.52 1.47
CA ALA A 78 7.61 10.41 1.37
C ALA A 78 8.31 11.76 1.61
N ILE A 79 7.81 12.81 0.95
CA ILE A 79 8.41 14.16 1.07
C ILE A 79 8.28 14.69 2.51
N LEU A 80 7.06 14.60 3.08
CA LEU A 80 6.81 15.13 4.42
C LEU A 80 7.53 14.32 5.50
N ALA A 81 7.63 13.01 5.32
CA ALA A 81 8.35 12.16 6.28
C ALA A 81 9.84 12.52 6.32
N VAL A 82 10.45 12.74 5.16
CA VAL A 82 11.85 13.16 5.08
C VAL A 82 12.02 14.58 5.63
N ALA A 83 11.16 15.50 5.28
CA ALA A 83 11.18 16.87 5.80
C ALA A 83 11.05 16.91 7.33
N UNK A 84 10.25 16.17 7.71
CA UNK A 84 10.02 16.06 9.07
C UNK A 84 11.18 15.55 9.82
N UNK A 85 11.74 14.91 9.23
CA UNK A 85 12.88 14.38 9.75
C UNK A 85 13.99 15.32 9.77
N UNK A 86 13.95 15.96 8.95
CA UNK A 86 14.84 16.96 8.80
C UNK A 86 14.61 18.08 9.76
N UNK A 87 13.58 18.22 9.79
CA UNK A 87 13.18 19.19 10.69
C UNK A 87 13.55 18.86 12.10
N ARG A 88 13.40 17.70 12.45
CA ARG A 88 13.82 17.26 13.79
C ARG A 88 15.31 17.39 14.00
N LYS A 89 16.08 17.00 13.01
CA LYS A 89 17.52 17.14 13.07
C LYS A 89 17.96 18.61 13.17
N THR A 90 17.25 19.48 12.50
CA THR A 90 17.54 20.92 12.54
C THR A 90 17.27 21.48 13.94
N TYR A 91 16.18 21.04 14.59
CA TYR A 91 15.86 21.47 15.96
C TYR A 91 16.96 21.07 16.96
N TYR A 92 17.50 19.86 16.78
CA TYR A 92 18.59 19.39 17.66
C TYR A 92 19.87 20.18 17.45
N TYR A 93 20.12 20.68 16.25
CA TYR A 93 21.33 21.44 15.93
C TYR A 93 21.29 22.86 16.49
N TYR A 94 20.12 23.45 16.63
CA TYR A 94 19.98 24.81 17.14
C TYR A 94 19.64 24.87 18.64
N GLY A 95 19.57 23.72 19.29
CA GLY A 95 19.21 23.62 20.71
C GLY A 95 20.37 23.44 21.66
N ASN A 96 21.62 23.68 21.21
CA ASN A 96 22.81 23.61 22.05
C ASN A 96 23.46 24.98 22.08
#